data_0784171c886c151f7e634d00d8715741
#
_entry.id   0784171c886c151f7e634d00d8715741
#
_cell.length_a   1.000
_cell.length_b   1.000
_cell.length_c   1.000
_cell.angle_alpha   90.00
_cell.angle_beta   90.00
_cell.angle_gamma   90.00
#
_symmetry.space_group_name_H-M   'P 1'
#
loop_
_entity.id
_entity.type
_entity.pdbx_description
1 polymer ?
#
loop_
_entity_poly.entity_id
_entity_poly.type
_entity_poly.pdbx_seq_one_letter_code
_entity_poly.pdbx_strand_id
1 'polypeptide(L)'
;MGAFFVYILKASVYLAILYLFYSILLSKETFYRYNRTALLLLIPLSFILPLYPVHTAVPETYSNTTILDSLPAISYIENESQSKIPIGIIAVLSIYLIGILYFITRYVCTIIKLLRLIRSGEKYTDSDGLSLVVISQSIAPFSWFGKIVISKADFQNHRREILLHESAHIRKHHSWDLLAADLCIGLQWFNPAAWLLKRELQTVHEYEADNYVLEQGIDAKQYQLLLIKRSVGSKFYYITNHFNHNKLNKRITMMLKKKSNRKATLKYLYVIPVALCTVSVFAHPEISDELNKVSSVDLSNLTAMIGSSENTATIKNLSLIHISEPTRQAEI
;
A
#
# COMPACT_ATOMS: atom_id res chain seq x y z
N MET A 1 8.38 17.96 -7.40
CA MET A 1 7.44 16.85 -7.74
C MET A 1 8.18 15.55 -8.08
N GLY A 2 9.28 15.59 -8.85
CA GLY A 2 10.10 14.40 -9.13
C GLY A 2 10.59 13.69 -7.88
N ALA A 3 11.02 14.44 -6.86
CA ALA A 3 11.49 13.88 -5.59
C ALA A 3 10.42 13.01 -4.89
N PHE A 4 9.17 13.43 -4.90
CA PHE A 4 8.07 12.64 -4.33
C PHE A 4 7.84 11.33 -5.10
N PHE A 5 7.90 11.38 -6.43
CA PHE A 5 7.76 10.20 -7.27
C PHE A 5 8.90 9.19 -7.04
N VAL A 6 10.14 9.68 -7.01
CA VAL A 6 11.32 8.87 -6.70
C VAL A 6 11.19 8.24 -5.31
N TYR A 7 10.73 9.00 -4.31
CA TYR A 7 10.50 8.49 -2.96
C TYR A 7 9.48 7.34 -2.95
N ILE A 8 8.32 7.51 -3.60
CA ILE A 8 7.29 6.45 -3.65
C ILE A 8 7.78 5.23 -4.41
N LEU A 9 8.56 5.41 -5.48
CA LEU A 9 9.16 4.31 -6.22
C LEU A 9 10.16 3.52 -5.34
N LYS A 10 11.07 4.22 -4.64
CA LYS A 10 11.98 3.59 -3.67
C LYS A 10 11.19 2.84 -2.60
N ALA A 11 10.19 3.46 -1.98
CA ALA A 11 9.34 2.81 -0.97
C ALA A 11 8.65 1.55 -1.51
N SER A 12 8.21 1.58 -2.77
CA SER A 12 7.61 0.42 -3.43
C SER A 12 8.58 -0.74 -3.58
N VAL A 13 9.82 -0.48 -3.98
CA VAL A 13 10.85 -1.53 -4.12
C VAL A 13 11.25 -2.07 -2.75
N TYR A 14 11.43 -1.22 -1.73
CA TYR A 14 11.69 -1.67 -0.37
C TYR A 14 10.58 -2.60 0.13
N LEU A 15 9.31 -2.22 -0.04
CA LEU A 15 8.19 -3.07 0.37
C LEU A 15 8.21 -4.42 -0.36
N ALA A 16 8.50 -4.43 -1.67
CA ALA A 16 8.53 -5.65 -2.46
C ALA A 16 9.64 -6.61 -1.98
N ILE A 17 10.85 -6.12 -1.75
CA ILE A 17 11.99 -6.92 -1.30
C ILE A 17 11.74 -7.45 0.12
N LEU A 18 11.31 -6.60 1.04
CA LEU A 18 11.02 -6.99 2.41
C LEU A 18 9.87 -7.99 2.50
N TYR A 19 8.81 -7.81 1.70
CA TYR A 19 7.73 -8.78 1.62
C TYR A 19 8.18 -10.12 1.03
N LEU A 20 9.03 -10.10 -0.01
CA LEU A 20 9.58 -11.33 -0.60
C LEU A 20 10.39 -12.11 0.45
N PHE A 21 11.23 -11.42 1.21
CA PHE A 21 11.96 -12.01 2.34
C PHE A 21 10.99 -12.67 3.34
N TYR A 22 9.95 -11.95 3.79
CA TYR A 22 8.94 -12.50 4.68
C TYR A 22 8.29 -13.76 4.08
N SER A 23 7.88 -13.70 2.83
CA SER A 23 7.17 -14.78 2.14
C SER A 23 7.99 -16.07 2.04
N ILE A 24 9.30 -15.95 1.82
CA ILE A 24 10.21 -17.10 1.68
C ILE A 24 10.56 -17.72 3.03
N LEU A 25 10.93 -16.90 4.03
CA LEU A 25 11.52 -17.37 5.27
C LEU A 25 10.52 -17.53 6.43
N LEU A 26 9.52 -16.65 6.53
CA LEU A 26 8.69 -16.51 7.73
C LEU A 26 7.26 -17.01 7.56
N SER A 27 6.70 -17.00 6.36
CA SER A 27 5.28 -17.29 6.11
C SER A 27 4.83 -18.69 6.58
N LYS A 28 5.77 -19.63 6.66
CA LYS A 28 5.50 -21.01 7.08
C LYS A 28 5.67 -21.25 8.59
N GLU A 29 6.09 -20.27 9.37
CA GLU A 29 6.30 -20.44 10.81
C GLU A 29 4.98 -20.33 11.59
N THR A 30 4.87 -21.07 12.71
CA THR A 30 3.66 -21.09 13.53
C THR A 30 3.61 -19.97 14.58
N PHE A 31 4.53 -19.05 14.55
CA PHE A 31 4.56 -17.89 15.44
C PHE A 31 3.65 -16.77 14.91
N TYR A 32 2.35 -16.98 14.93
CA TYR A 32 1.37 -16.08 14.31
C TYR A 32 1.50 -14.62 14.78
N ARG A 33 1.74 -14.39 16.09
CA ARG A 33 1.94 -13.05 16.65
C ARG A 33 3.16 -12.36 16.06
N TYR A 34 4.29 -13.08 15.93
CA TYR A 34 5.51 -12.52 15.31
C TYR A 34 5.33 -12.29 13.81
N ASN A 35 4.67 -13.20 13.10
CA ASN A 35 4.33 -13.03 11.69
C ASN A 35 3.49 -11.79 11.45
N ARG A 36 2.44 -11.59 12.27
CA ARG A 36 1.60 -10.40 12.24
C ARG A 36 2.42 -9.12 12.47
N THR A 37 3.20 -9.08 13.56
CA THR A 37 4.05 -7.93 13.89
C THR A 37 5.07 -7.66 12.78
N ALA A 38 5.71 -8.70 12.23
CA ALA A 38 6.63 -8.56 11.11
C ALA A 38 5.95 -7.90 9.90
N LEU A 39 4.80 -8.43 9.44
CA LEU A 39 4.06 -7.86 8.30
C LEU A 39 3.65 -6.39 8.54
N LEU A 40 3.20 -6.05 9.75
CA LEU A 40 2.85 -4.68 10.10
C LEU A 40 4.06 -3.75 10.11
N LEU A 41 5.23 -4.24 10.56
CA LEU A 41 6.47 -3.46 10.57
C LEU A 41 7.05 -3.24 9.17
N LEU A 42 6.79 -4.13 8.20
CA LEU A 42 7.24 -3.92 6.81
C LEU A 42 6.64 -2.64 6.22
N ILE A 43 5.40 -2.27 6.59
CA ILE A 43 4.73 -1.09 6.07
C ILE A 43 5.51 0.19 6.43
N PRO A 44 5.64 0.59 7.71
CA PRO A 44 6.38 1.81 8.05
C PRO A 44 7.85 1.73 7.64
N LEU A 45 8.49 0.56 7.74
CA LEU A 45 9.88 0.38 7.37
C LEU A 45 10.12 0.71 5.89
N SER A 46 9.22 0.29 4.99
CA SER A 46 9.32 0.59 3.56
C SER A 46 9.23 2.10 3.26
N PHE A 47 8.53 2.88 4.08
CA PHE A 47 8.44 4.33 3.93
C PHE A 47 9.58 5.08 4.66
N ILE A 48 10.11 4.51 5.74
CA ILE A 48 11.19 5.15 6.50
C ILE A 48 12.56 4.96 5.82
N LEU A 49 12.85 3.78 5.29
CA LEU A 49 14.14 3.47 4.68
C LEU A 49 14.56 4.44 3.57
N PRO A 50 13.67 4.89 2.65
CA PRO A 50 14.05 5.84 1.61
C PRO A 50 14.40 7.24 2.12
N LEU A 51 14.06 7.57 3.39
CA LEU A 51 14.36 8.89 3.98
C LEU A 51 15.82 9.01 4.42
N TYR A 52 16.55 7.91 4.53
CA TYR A 52 17.99 7.95 4.85
C TYR A 52 18.81 8.15 3.58
N PRO A 53 19.33 9.38 3.33
CA PRO A 53 20.24 9.61 2.23
C PRO A 53 21.60 8.97 2.59
N VAL A 54 21.97 7.92 1.90
CA VAL A 54 23.33 7.38 2.01
C VAL A 54 24.17 8.09 0.98
N HIS A 55 24.93 9.08 1.42
CA HIS A 55 25.94 9.72 0.60
C HIS A 55 27.16 8.80 0.55
N THR A 56 27.36 8.08 -0.53
CA THR A 56 28.66 7.51 -0.84
C THR A 56 29.57 8.67 -1.20
N ALA A 57 30.54 8.96 -0.35
CA ALA A 57 31.63 9.86 -0.71
C ALA A 57 32.32 9.26 -1.95
N VAL A 58 32.00 9.76 -3.11
CA VAL A 58 32.85 9.53 -4.27
C VAL A 58 34.18 10.18 -3.91
N PRO A 59 35.31 9.45 -3.87
CA PRO A 59 36.59 10.10 -3.69
C PRO A 59 36.70 11.12 -4.81
N GLU A 60 36.76 12.41 -4.45
CA GLU A 60 37.07 13.45 -5.41
C GLU A 60 38.39 13.03 -6.04
N THR A 61 38.31 12.57 -7.30
CA THR A 61 39.51 12.41 -8.09
C THR A 61 40.02 13.83 -8.24
N TYR A 62 41.06 14.16 -7.44
CA TYR A 62 41.82 15.39 -7.62
C TYR A 62 42.28 15.39 -9.08
N SER A 63 41.48 15.94 -9.96
CA SER A 63 41.96 16.34 -11.25
C SER A 63 43.03 17.39 -10.93
N ASN A 64 44.29 17.02 -11.14
CA ASN A 64 45.40 17.96 -11.16
C ASN A 64 45.05 19.02 -12.18
N THR A 65 44.32 20.02 -11.75
CA THR A 65 44.16 21.26 -12.51
C THR A 65 45.52 21.92 -12.50
N THR A 66 46.27 21.71 -13.59
CA THR A 66 47.44 22.46 -13.97
C THR A 66 47.12 23.94 -13.84
N ILE A 67 48.13 24.68 -13.35
CA ILE A 67 48.22 26.14 -13.07
C ILE A 67 47.82 27.04 -14.25
N LEU A 68 46.89 26.66 -15.11
CA LEU A 68 46.46 27.42 -16.29
C LEU A 68 45.13 28.17 -16.09
N ASP A 69 44.54 28.14 -14.88
CA ASP A 69 43.23 28.73 -14.57
C ASP A 69 43.28 30.16 -14.01
N SER A 70 44.37 30.88 -14.21
CA SER A 70 44.49 32.29 -13.81
C SER A 70 44.11 33.30 -14.89
N LEU A 71 43.47 32.86 -15.97
CA LEU A 71 42.82 33.77 -16.91
C LEU A 71 41.41 34.10 -16.43
N PRO A 72 40.98 35.40 -16.46
CA PRO A 72 39.60 35.73 -16.09
C PRO A 72 38.66 34.98 -17.02
N ALA A 73 37.97 34.00 -16.46
CA ALA A 73 36.95 33.28 -17.17
C ALA A 73 35.93 34.31 -17.66
N ILE A 74 35.87 34.50 -18.99
CA ILE A 74 34.69 35.08 -19.63
C ILE A 74 33.54 34.16 -19.17
N SER A 75 32.72 34.71 -18.27
CA SER A 75 31.49 34.04 -17.86
C SER A 75 30.64 33.88 -19.10
N TYR A 76 30.76 32.70 -19.72
CA TYR A 76 29.73 32.26 -20.63
C TYR A 76 28.47 32.27 -19.78
N ILE A 77 27.53 33.16 -20.10
CA ILE A 77 26.16 33.05 -19.64
C ILE A 77 25.72 31.72 -20.19
N GLU A 78 25.87 30.69 -19.35
CA GLU A 78 25.27 29.40 -19.57
C GLU A 78 23.78 29.71 -19.64
N ASN A 79 23.28 29.83 -20.86
CA ASN A 79 21.86 29.89 -21.09
C ASN A 79 21.31 28.67 -20.37
N GLU A 80 20.71 28.89 -19.18
CA GLU A 80 19.93 27.88 -18.51
C GLU A 80 18.96 27.36 -19.56
N SER A 81 19.34 26.26 -20.16
CA SER A 81 18.50 25.51 -21.08
C SER A 81 17.26 25.19 -20.25
N GLN A 82 16.19 25.97 -20.43
CA GLN A 82 14.90 25.74 -19.79
C GLN A 82 14.56 24.28 -20.02
N SER A 83 14.81 23.46 -19.04
CA SER A 83 14.56 22.02 -19.10
C SER A 83 13.06 21.86 -19.25
N LYS A 84 12.61 21.69 -20.49
CA LYS A 84 11.18 21.38 -20.75
C LYS A 84 10.82 20.16 -19.95
N ILE A 85 9.88 20.33 -19.03
CA ILE A 85 9.40 19.19 -18.24
C ILE A 85 8.87 18.15 -19.22
N PRO A 86 9.40 16.91 -19.22
CA PRO A 86 8.92 15.91 -20.15
C PRO A 86 7.42 15.65 -19.84
N ILE A 87 6.57 15.85 -20.82
CA ILE A 87 5.11 15.61 -20.74
C ILE A 87 4.80 14.25 -20.12
N GLY A 88 5.69 13.28 -20.33
CA GLY A 88 5.60 11.94 -19.70
C GLY A 88 5.58 11.95 -18.18
N ILE A 89 6.35 12.82 -17.51
CA ILE A 89 6.36 12.88 -16.03
C ILE A 89 5.03 13.41 -15.50
N ILE A 90 4.45 14.42 -16.15
CA ILE A 90 3.14 14.95 -15.77
C ILE A 90 2.05 13.89 -15.96
N ALA A 91 2.09 13.16 -17.06
CA ALA A 91 1.14 12.09 -17.34
C ALA A 91 1.20 10.98 -16.28
N VAL A 92 2.42 10.52 -15.94
CA VAL A 92 2.61 9.49 -14.90
C VAL A 92 2.13 9.97 -13.54
N LEU A 93 2.44 11.21 -13.14
CA LEU A 93 1.96 11.78 -11.87
C LEU A 93 0.43 11.90 -11.85
N SER A 94 -0.18 12.33 -12.96
CA SER A 94 -1.63 12.44 -13.07
C SER A 94 -2.30 11.08 -12.94
N ILE A 95 -1.77 10.05 -13.61
CA ILE A 95 -2.27 8.67 -13.49
C ILE A 95 -2.14 8.19 -12.04
N TYR A 96 -1.02 8.48 -11.37
CA TYR A 96 -0.80 8.10 -9.97
C TYR A 96 -1.83 8.76 -9.04
N LEU A 97 -2.06 10.06 -9.17
CA LEU A 97 -3.04 10.78 -8.35
C LEU A 97 -4.48 10.34 -8.61
N ILE A 98 -4.85 10.09 -9.88
CA ILE A 98 -6.16 9.54 -10.25
C ILE A 98 -6.34 8.15 -9.62
N GLY A 99 -5.29 7.31 -9.64
CA GLY A 99 -5.30 6.02 -8.98
C GLY A 99 -5.56 6.12 -7.47
N ILE A 100 -4.84 7.01 -6.77
CA ILE A 100 -5.07 7.26 -5.34
C ILE A 100 -6.53 7.68 -5.09
N LEU A 101 -7.03 8.66 -5.84
CA LEU A 101 -8.40 9.16 -5.69
C LEU A 101 -9.44 8.06 -5.92
N TYR A 102 -9.24 7.22 -6.93
CA TYR A 102 -10.08 6.06 -7.19
C TYR A 102 -10.11 5.09 -6.01
N PHE A 103 -8.94 4.72 -5.45
CA PHE A 103 -8.88 3.78 -4.34
C PHE A 103 -9.45 4.35 -3.04
N ILE A 104 -9.21 5.63 -2.75
CA ILE A 104 -9.81 6.33 -1.59
C ILE A 104 -11.34 6.34 -1.74
N THR A 105 -11.86 6.74 -2.89
CA THR A 105 -13.31 6.79 -3.14
C THR A 105 -13.94 5.41 -3.01
N ARG A 106 -13.34 4.39 -3.60
CA ARG A 106 -13.77 2.99 -3.49
C ARG A 106 -13.80 2.52 -2.03
N TYR A 107 -12.76 2.87 -1.27
CA TYR A 107 -12.66 2.50 0.16
C TYR A 107 -13.76 3.18 0.99
N VAL A 108 -13.96 4.47 0.81
CA VAL A 108 -15.03 5.23 1.49
C VAL A 108 -16.41 4.67 1.15
N CYS A 109 -16.68 4.39 -0.13
CA CYS A 109 -17.93 3.77 -0.56
C CYS A 109 -18.14 2.39 0.09
N THR A 110 -17.08 1.59 0.24
CA THR A 110 -17.14 0.28 0.89
C THR A 110 -17.48 0.43 2.38
N ILE A 111 -16.84 1.37 3.08
CA ILE A 111 -17.16 1.67 4.49
C ILE A 111 -18.61 2.13 4.64
N ILE A 112 -19.10 3.00 3.77
CA ILE A 112 -20.49 3.49 3.82
C ILE A 112 -21.47 2.33 3.65
N LYS A 113 -21.23 1.43 2.69
CA LYS A 113 -22.06 0.23 2.48
C LYS A 113 -22.05 -0.68 3.71
N LEU A 114 -20.87 -0.90 4.28
CA LEU A 114 -20.71 -1.69 5.50
C LEU A 114 -21.44 -1.09 6.69
N LEU A 115 -21.33 0.22 6.91
CA LEU A 115 -22.04 0.94 7.98
C LEU A 115 -23.57 0.87 7.79
N ARG A 116 -24.06 0.98 6.55
CA ARG A 116 -25.49 0.81 6.25
C ARG A 116 -25.96 -0.61 6.60
N LEU A 117 -25.17 -1.64 6.22
CA LEU A 117 -25.46 -3.03 6.56
C LEU A 117 -25.52 -3.25 8.08
N ILE A 118 -24.54 -2.73 8.83
CA ILE A 118 -24.51 -2.84 10.31
C ILE A 118 -25.69 -2.09 10.94
N ARG A 119 -26.14 -0.97 10.37
CA ARG A 119 -27.29 -0.22 10.89
C ARG A 119 -28.64 -0.90 10.62
N SER A 120 -28.74 -1.72 9.58
CA SER A 120 -29.99 -2.42 9.22
C SER A 120 -30.26 -3.69 10.05
N GLY A 121 -29.27 -4.19 10.80
CA GLY A 121 -29.41 -5.40 11.60
C GLY A 121 -29.93 -5.14 13.01
N GLU A 122 -30.50 -6.19 13.62
CA GLU A 122 -30.94 -6.20 15.01
C GLU A 122 -29.72 -6.25 15.94
N LYS A 123 -29.69 -5.39 16.94
CA LYS A 123 -28.55 -5.25 17.85
C LYS A 123 -28.79 -6.03 19.12
N TYR A 124 -27.83 -6.87 19.47
CA TYR A 124 -27.79 -7.64 20.72
C TYR A 124 -26.47 -7.37 21.44
N THR A 125 -26.46 -7.57 22.75
CA THR A 125 -25.22 -7.58 23.54
C THR A 125 -25.02 -8.98 24.08
N ASP A 126 -23.84 -9.55 23.88
CA ASP A 126 -23.51 -10.86 24.45
C ASP A 126 -23.14 -10.73 25.92
N SER A 127 -23.09 -11.89 26.65
CA SER A 127 -22.67 -11.98 28.05
C SER A 127 -21.31 -11.32 28.33
N ASP A 128 -20.42 -11.35 27.36
CA ASP A 128 -19.08 -10.75 27.44
C ASP A 128 -19.05 -9.24 27.08
N GLY A 129 -20.21 -8.61 26.91
CA GLY A 129 -20.33 -7.19 26.53
C GLY A 129 -20.03 -6.91 25.06
N LEU A 130 -19.90 -7.93 24.21
CA LEU A 130 -19.65 -7.76 22.78
C LEU A 130 -20.93 -7.34 22.05
N SER A 131 -20.81 -6.33 21.19
CA SER A 131 -21.92 -5.86 20.34
C SER A 131 -22.13 -6.81 19.17
N LEU A 132 -23.29 -7.45 19.13
CA LEU A 132 -23.73 -8.36 18.07
C LEU A 132 -24.75 -7.67 17.19
N VAL A 133 -24.65 -7.89 15.88
CA VAL A 133 -25.61 -7.41 14.89
C VAL A 133 -26.09 -8.62 14.10
N VAL A 134 -27.36 -8.96 14.28
CA VAL A 134 -27.99 -10.11 13.58
C VAL A 134 -28.72 -9.59 12.35
N ILE A 135 -28.40 -10.18 11.19
CA ILE A 135 -28.97 -9.79 9.89
C ILE A 135 -29.76 -10.96 9.29
N SER A 136 -30.89 -10.66 8.68
CA SER A 136 -31.76 -11.66 8.03
C SER A 136 -31.13 -12.25 6.77
N GLN A 137 -30.22 -11.52 6.13
CA GLN A 137 -29.53 -11.98 4.92
C GLN A 137 -28.53 -13.09 5.24
N SER A 138 -28.41 -14.07 4.35
CA SER A 138 -27.39 -15.12 4.45
C SER A 138 -26.03 -14.55 4.06
N ILE A 139 -25.26 -14.13 5.05
CA ILE A 139 -23.90 -13.62 4.90
C ILE A 139 -22.94 -14.42 5.74
N ALA A 140 -21.67 -14.48 5.33
CA ALA A 140 -20.63 -15.01 6.20
C ALA A 140 -20.46 -14.07 7.43
N PRO A 141 -20.36 -14.59 8.66
CA PRO A 141 -20.02 -13.79 9.81
C PRO A 141 -18.71 -13.04 9.62
N PHE A 142 -18.65 -11.87 10.19
CA PHE A 142 -17.44 -11.04 10.21
C PHE A 142 -17.46 -10.10 11.40
N SER A 143 -16.29 -9.66 11.82
CA SER A 143 -16.11 -8.67 12.87
C SER A 143 -15.50 -7.37 12.31
N TRP A 144 -15.99 -6.23 12.79
CA TRP A 144 -15.51 -4.92 12.37
C TRP A 144 -15.61 -3.90 13.52
N PHE A 145 -14.48 -3.32 13.92
CA PHE A 145 -14.34 -2.30 14.98
C PHE A 145 -15.26 -2.52 16.21
N GLY A 146 -15.11 -3.69 16.83
CA GLY A 146 -15.84 -4.02 18.08
C GLY A 146 -17.26 -4.55 17.89
N LYS A 147 -17.72 -4.77 16.65
CA LYS A 147 -19.02 -5.35 16.34
C LYS A 147 -18.86 -6.66 15.59
N ILE A 148 -19.65 -7.66 15.97
CA ILE A 148 -19.76 -8.92 15.26
C ILE A 148 -21.06 -8.91 14.47
N VAL A 149 -20.97 -9.17 13.18
CA VAL A 149 -22.12 -9.26 12.28
C VAL A 149 -22.31 -10.73 11.92
N ILE A 150 -23.51 -11.25 12.15
CA ILE A 150 -23.85 -12.67 11.97
C ILE A 150 -25.21 -12.83 11.32
N SER A 151 -25.38 -13.88 10.49
CA SER A 151 -26.68 -14.22 9.94
C SER A 151 -27.58 -14.85 11.01
N LYS A 152 -28.90 -14.71 10.87
CA LYS A 152 -29.88 -15.32 11.78
C LYS A 152 -29.74 -16.83 11.86
N ALA A 153 -29.40 -17.51 10.77
CA ALA A 153 -29.18 -18.94 10.72
C ALA A 153 -27.94 -19.38 11.50
N ASP A 154 -26.82 -18.67 11.33
CA ASP A 154 -25.57 -18.95 12.06
C ASP A 154 -25.73 -18.65 13.56
N PHE A 155 -26.49 -17.62 13.91
CA PHE A 155 -26.78 -17.27 15.31
C PHE A 155 -27.54 -18.38 16.05
N GLN A 156 -28.41 -19.11 15.33
CA GLN A 156 -29.19 -20.22 15.92
C GLN A 156 -28.42 -21.55 16.02
N ASN A 157 -27.59 -21.87 15.03
CA ASN A 157 -27.02 -23.22 14.89
C ASN A 157 -25.60 -23.38 15.44
N HIS A 158 -24.70 -22.41 15.28
CA HIS A 158 -23.28 -22.53 15.62
C HIS A 158 -22.75 -21.27 16.33
N ARG A 159 -23.56 -20.75 17.25
CA ARG A 159 -23.29 -19.46 17.89
C ARG A 159 -21.94 -19.42 18.60
N ARG A 160 -21.63 -20.43 19.42
CA ARG A 160 -20.47 -20.42 20.32
C ARG A 160 -19.14 -20.35 19.54
N GLU A 161 -18.94 -21.26 18.60
CA GLU A 161 -17.70 -21.39 17.83
C GLU A 161 -17.47 -20.15 16.96
N ILE A 162 -18.54 -19.65 16.33
CA ILE A 162 -18.49 -18.45 15.49
C ILE A 162 -18.18 -17.21 16.33
N LEU A 163 -18.88 -17.04 17.46
CA LEU A 163 -18.65 -15.89 18.32
C LEU A 163 -17.24 -15.88 18.91
N LEU A 164 -16.69 -17.04 19.30
CA LEU A 164 -15.31 -17.15 19.76
C LEU A 164 -14.33 -16.74 18.66
N HIS A 165 -14.52 -17.19 17.42
CA HIS A 165 -13.68 -16.83 16.30
C HIS A 165 -13.73 -15.31 16.01
N GLU A 166 -14.93 -14.75 15.88
CA GLU A 166 -15.11 -13.32 15.61
C GLU A 166 -14.65 -12.43 16.78
N SER A 167 -14.84 -12.88 18.02
CA SER A 167 -14.34 -12.18 19.21
C SER A 167 -12.82 -12.10 19.23
N ALA A 168 -12.12 -13.12 18.72
CA ALA A 168 -10.66 -13.09 18.60
C ALA A 168 -10.20 -11.95 17.69
N HIS A 169 -10.87 -11.73 16.57
CA HIS A 169 -10.57 -10.60 15.67
C HIS A 169 -10.73 -9.25 16.36
N ILE A 170 -11.76 -9.09 17.18
CA ILE A 170 -11.99 -7.86 17.96
C ILE A 170 -10.93 -7.69 19.04
N ARG A 171 -10.72 -8.71 19.87
CA ARG A 171 -9.77 -8.69 21.00
C ARG A 171 -8.34 -8.42 20.55
N LYS A 172 -7.97 -8.89 19.34
CA LYS A 172 -6.65 -8.69 18.73
C LYS A 172 -6.56 -7.47 17.82
N HIS A 173 -7.63 -6.67 17.71
CA HIS A 173 -7.67 -5.44 16.92
C HIS A 173 -7.32 -5.61 15.42
N HIS A 174 -7.69 -6.76 14.82
CA HIS A 174 -7.37 -7.06 13.42
C HIS A 174 -7.92 -6.04 12.41
N SER A 175 -9.00 -5.33 12.75
CA SER A 175 -9.56 -4.26 11.90
C SER A 175 -8.61 -3.09 11.71
N TRP A 176 -7.77 -2.75 12.72
CA TRP A 176 -6.78 -1.68 12.61
C TRP A 176 -5.62 -2.08 11.70
N ASP A 177 -5.19 -3.33 11.75
CA ASP A 177 -4.14 -3.84 10.89
C ASP A 177 -4.55 -3.80 9.42
N LEU A 178 -5.81 -4.21 9.14
CA LEU A 178 -6.35 -4.16 7.78
C LEU A 178 -6.51 -2.72 7.29
N LEU A 179 -6.87 -1.79 8.17
CA LEU A 179 -6.90 -0.37 7.85
C LEU A 179 -5.50 0.15 7.45
N ALA A 180 -4.46 -0.20 8.21
CA ALA A 180 -3.08 0.16 7.89
C ALA A 180 -2.63 -0.42 6.53
N ALA A 181 -2.97 -1.70 6.27
CA ALA A 181 -2.69 -2.33 4.98
C ALA A 181 -3.47 -1.68 3.83
N ASP A 182 -4.73 -1.27 4.05
CA ASP A 182 -5.54 -0.57 3.04
C ASP A 182 -5.00 0.83 2.74
N LEU A 183 -4.50 1.56 3.73
CA LEU A 183 -3.81 2.84 3.54
C LEU A 183 -2.52 2.64 2.71
N CYS A 184 -1.74 1.60 3.02
CA CYS A 184 -0.56 1.26 2.22
C CYS A 184 -0.93 0.97 0.76
N ILE A 185 -1.99 0.17 0.51
CA ILE A 185 -2.51 -0.08 -0.84
C ILE A 185 -2.98 1.20 -1.51
N GLY A 186 -3.66 2.10 -0.79
CA GLY A 186 -4.09 3.38 -1.34
C GLY A 186 -2.93 4.23 -1.88
N LEU A 187 -1.80 4.25 -1.17
CA LEU A 187 -0.58 4.96 -1.56
C LEU A 187 0.24 4.21 -2.64
N GLN A 188 0.27 2.89 -2.55
CA GLN A 188 1.05 2.02 -3.44
C GLN A 188 0.14 1.07 -4.24
N TRP A 189 -0.96 1.59 -4.79
CA TRP A 189 -1.97 0.80 -5.49
C TRP A 189 -1.41 0.01 -6.68
N PHE A 190 -0.37 0.51 -7.32
CA PHE A 190 0.35 -0.10 -8.43
C PHE A 190 1.32 -1.20 -7.97
N ASN A 191 1.65 -1.29 -6.66
CA ASN A 191 2.61 -2.26 -6.13
C ASN A 191 1.92 -3.57 -5.76
N PRO A 192 2.19 -4.69 -6.47
CA PRO A 192 1.59 -5.99 -6.13
C PRO A 192 1.97 -6.49 -4.73
N ALA A 193 3.14 -6.10 -4.21
CA ALA A 193 3.58 -6.51 -2.87
C ALA A 193 2.66 -5.97 -1.76
N ALA A 194 2.10 -4.77 -1.90
CA ALA A 194 1.13 -4.22 -0.95
C ALA A 194 -0.15 -5.07 -0.87
N TRP A 195 -0.64 -5.55 -2.01
CA TRP A 195 -1.81 -6.43 -2.09
C TRP A 195 -1.52 -7.81 -1.51
N LEU A 196 -0.35 -8.37 -1.81
CA LEU A 196 0.07 -9.67 -1.29
C LEU A 196 0.29 -9.60 0.22
N LEU A 197 0.90 -8.53 0.74
CA LEU A 197 1.06 -8.28 2.17
C LEU A 197 -0.28 -8.26 2.90
N LYS A 198 -1.27 -7.51 2.40
CA LYS A 198 -2.62 -7.51 2.98
C LYS A 198 -3.25 -8.90 2.98
N ARG A 199 -3.12 -9.65 1.87
CA ARG A 199 -3.66 -11.01 1.75
C ARG A 199 -3.01 -11.96 2.76
N GLU A 200 -1.71 -11.85 2.95
CA GLU A 200 -0.98 -12.67 3.92
C GLU A 200 -1.33 -12.28 5.35
N LEU A 201 -1.45 -10.97 5.64
CA LEU A 201 -1.89 -10.46 6.93
C LEU A 201 -3.28 -11.01 7.30
N GLN A 202 -4.23 -11.00 6.36
CA GLN A 202 -5.54 -11.64 6.55
C GLN A 202 -5.41 -13.13 6.89
N THR A 203 -4.50 -13.83 6.21
CA THR A 203 -4.27 -15.26 6.46
C THR A 203 -3.71 -15.50 7.86
N VAL A 204 -2.79 -14.68 8.32
CA VAL A 204 -2.24 -14.74 9.68
C VAL A 204 -3.32 -14.42 10.73
N HIS A 205 -4.20 -13.47 10.47
CA HIS A 205 -5.35 -13.17 11.34
C HIS A 205 -6.27 -14.38 11.52
N GLU A 206 -6.54 -15.12 10.43
CA GLU A 206 -7.32 -16.35 10.50
C GLU A 206 -6.63 -17.41 11.39
N TYR A 207 -5.31 -17.59 11.25
CA TYR A 207 -4.56 -18.52 12.10
C TYR A 207 -4.58 -18.12 13.58
N GLU A 208 -4.50 -16.81 13.87
CA GLU A 208 -4.60 -16.32 15.24
C GLU A 208 -5.99 -16.52 15.84
N ALA A 209 -7.04 -16.32 15.04
CA ALA A 209 -8.41 -16.52 15.48
C ALA A 209 -8.72 -18.03 15.69
N ASP A 210 -8.27 -18.88 14.77
CA ASP A 210 -8.41 -20.32 14.90
C ASP A 210 -7.69 -20.86 16.15
N ASN A 211 -6.45 -20.42 16.37
CA ASN A 211 -5.70 -20.82 17.57
C ASN A 211 -6.40 -20.36 18.85
N TYR A 212 -7.00 -19.18 18.86
CA TYR A 212 -7.77 -18.69 20.00
C TYR A 212 -8.98 -19.58 20.27
N VAL A 213 -9.73 -20.02 19.27
CA VAL A 213 -10.87 -20.94 19.43
C VAL A 213 -10.43 -22.27 20.04
N LEU A 214 -9.31 -22.83 19.58
CA LEU A 214 -8.76 -24.07 20.11
C LEU A 214 -8.28 -23.92 21.57
N GLU A 215 -7.67 -22.78 21.92
CA GLU A 215 -7.26 -22.47 23.29
C GLU A 215 -8.44 -22.33 24.26
N GLN A 216 -9.66 -22.02 23.77
CA GLN A 216 -10.88 -22.00 24.55
C GLN A 216 -11.52 -23.41 24.76
N GLY A 217 -10.81 -24.48 24.39
CA GLY A 217 -11.20 -25.85 24.60
C GLY A 217 -12.22 -26.43 23.62
N ILE A 218 -12.40 -25.76 22.46
CA ILE A 218 -13.23 -26.33 21.39
C ILE A 218 -12.46 -27.48 20.73
N ASP A 219 -13.14 -28.61 20.51
CA ASP A 219 -12.54 -29.76 19.83
C ASP A 219 -12.12 -29.42 18.40
N ALA A 220 -10.84 -29.69 18.09
CA ALA A 220 -10.24 -29.32 16.81
C ALA A 220 -10.95 -29.98 15.62
N LYS A 221 -11.39 -31.25 15.75
CA LYS A 221 -12.04 -31.97 14.65
C LYS A 221 -13.43 -31.38 14.39
N GLN A 222 -14.19 -31.10 15.44
CA GLN A 222 -15.52 -30.48 15.32
C GLN A 222 -15.40 -29.10 14.68
N TYR A 223 -14.43 -28.30 15.11
CA TYR A 223 -14.20 -26.97 14.55
C TYR A 223 -13.79 -27.02 13.08
N GLN A 224 -12.87 -27.91 12.69
CA GLN A 224 -12.48 -28.11 11.30
C GLN A 224 -13.67 -28.55 10.42
N LEU A 225 -14.51 -29.47 10.93
CA LEU A 225 -15.73 -29.92 10.25
C LEU A 225 -16.71 -28.75 10.05
N LEU A 226 -16.86 -27.87 11.03
CA LEU A 226 -17.68 -26.65 10.92
C LEU A 226 -17.16 -25.75 9.79
N LEU A 227 -15.84 -25.49 9.73
CA LEU A 227 -15.21 -24.68 8.68
C LEU A 227 -15.44 -25.29 7.29
N ILE A 228 -15.31 -26.62 7.16
CA ILE A 228 -15.56 -27.35 5.90
C ILE A 228 -17.04 -27.21 5.51
N LYS A 229 -17.98 -27.51 6.41
CA LYS A 229 -19.41 -27.38 6.12
C LYS A 229 -19.78 -25.98 5.62
N ARG A 230 -19.24 -24.95 6.23
CA ARG A 230 -19.50 -23.56 5.83
C ARG A 230 -18.92 -23.23 4.45
N SER A 231 -17.76 -23.77 4.11
CA SER A 231 -17.16 -23.56 2.78
C SER A 231 -17.94 -24.28 1.67
N VAL A 232 -18.54 -25.44 1.97
CA VAL A 232 -19.36 -26.23 1.03
C VAL A 232 -20.76 -25.65 0.87
N GLY A 233 -21.35 -25.09 1.94
CA GLY A 233 -22.68 -24.48 1.91
C GLY A 233 -22.78 -23.21 1.07
N SER A 234 -21.67 -22.55 0.74
CA SER A 234 -21.62 -21.35 -0.09
C SER A 234 -21.55 -21.63 -1.61
N LYS A 235 -22.09 -22.77 -2.08
CA LYS A 235 -21.91 -23.35 -3.43
C LYS A 235 -22.47 -22.56 -4.63
N PHE A 236 -22.93 -21.33 -4.50
CA PHE A 236 -23.57 -20.65 -5.62
C PHE A 236 -22.63 -19.87 -6.60
N TYR A 237 -21.30 -19.87 -6.38
CA TYR A 237 -20.37 -19.20 -7.30
C TYR A 237 -19.17 -20.08 -7.65
N TYR A 238 -19.27 -20.80 -8.75
CA TYR A 238 -18.29 -21.82 -9.22
C TYR A 238 -16.88 -21.27 -9.52
N ILE A 239 -16.73 -20.01 -9.87
CA ILE A 239 -15.44 -19.41 -10.30
C ILE A 239 -14.60 -18.91 -9.10
N THR A 240 -15.22 -18.51 -8.00
CA THR A 240 -14.52 -18.03 -6.79
C THR A 240 -14.05 -19.15 -5.86
N ASN A 241 -14.49 -20.40 -6.09
CA ASN A 241 -14.24 -21.53 -5.21
C ASN A 241 -12.78 -21.97 -5.13
N HIS A 242 -11.99 -21.85 -6.21
CA HIS A 242 -10.57 -22.27 -6.19
C HIS A 242 -9.73 -21.47 -5.19
N PHE A 243 -9.99 -20.17 -5.07
CA PHE A 243 -9.27 -19.32 -4.10
C PHE A 243 -9.69 -19.57 -2.65
N ASN A 244 -10.97 -19.92 -2.43
CA ASN A 244 -11.49 -20.19 -1.09
C ASN A 244 -11.01 -21.54 -0.54
N HIS A 245 -10.88 -22.56 -1.38
CA HIS A 245 -10.31 -23.86 -0.99
C HIS A 245 -8.87 -23.74 -0.50
N ASN A 246 -8.04 -22.93 -1.17
CA ASN A 246 -6.67 -22.71 -0.74
C ASN A 246 -6.55 -22.05 0.65
N LYS A 247 -7.43 -21.11 0.96
CA LYS A 247 -7.45 -20.46 2.28
C LYS A 247 -7.86 -21.45 3.37
N LEU A 248 -8.92 -22.21 3.15
CA LEU A 248 -9.38 -23.22 4.11
C LEU A 248 -8.33 -24.31 4.35
N ASN A 249 -7.73 -24.84 3.27
CA ASN A 249 -6.68 -25.85 3.39
C ASN A 249 -5.48 -25.32 4.19
N LYS A 250 -5.07 -24.08 3.98
CA LYS A 250 -4.01 -23.45 4.76
C LYS A 250 -4.38 -23.37 6.26
N ARG A 251 -5.61 -22.98 6.61
CA ARG A 251 -6.10 -22.92 8.00
C ARG A 251 -6.04 -24.30 8.65
N ILE A 252 -6.62 -25.32 8.00
CA ILE A 252 -6.63 -26.70 8.52
C ILE A 252 -5.19 -27.24 8.69
N THR A 253 -4.34 -27.03 7.68
CA THR A 253 -2.93 -27.45 7.74
C THR A 253 -2.18 -26.78 8.90
N MET A 254 -2.42 -25.49 9.13
CA MET A 254 -1.75 -24.76 10.22
C MET A 254 -2.26 -25.17 11.60
N MET A 255 -3.55 -25.51 11.76
CA MET A 255 -4.07 -26.07 13.02
C MET A 255 -3.45 -27.44 13.36
N LEU A 256 -3.13 -28.25 12.34
CA LEU A 256 -2.52 -29.58 12.53
C LEU A 256 -0.99 -29.52 12.65
N LYS A 257 -0.38 -28.38 12.32
CA LYS A 257 1.06 -28.25 12.28
C LYS A 257 1.67 -28.24 13.68
N LYS A 258 2.75 -29.00 13.86
CA LYS A 258 3.57 -28.94 15.08
C LYS A 258 4.15 -27.54 15.26
N LYS A 259 4.12 -27.01 16.50
CA LYS A 259 4.69 -25.71 16.84
C LYS A 259 6.14 -25.61 16.39
N SER A 260 6.48 -24.51 15.73
CA SER A 260 7.85 -24.23 15.25
C SER A 260 8.84 -24.14 16.43
N ASN A 261 10.11 -24.51 16.19
CA ASN A 261 11.15 -24.45 17.19
C ASN A 261 11.42 -22.99 17.60
N ARG A 262 11.66 -22.73 18.89
CA ARG A 262 12.01 -21.40 19.42
C ARG A 262 13.21 -20.76 18.68
N LYS A 263 14.19 -21.56 18.22
CA LYS A 263 15.32 -21.06 17.41
C LYS A 263 14.89 -20.41 16.10
N ALA A 264 13.70 -20.76 15.56
CA ALA A 264 13.19 -20.15 14.34
C ALA A 264 12.79 -18.67 14.53
N THR A 265 12.66 -18.17 15.77
CA THR A 265 12.46 -16.74 16.02
C THR A 265 13.68 -15.91 15.58
N LEU A 266 14.88 -16.47 15.55
CA LEU A 266 16.07 -15.77 15.02
C LEU A 266 15.94 -15.42 13.54
N LYS A 267 15.08 -16.10 12.77
CA LYS A 267 14.84 -15.76 11.36
C LYS A 267 14.28 -14.33 11.19
N TYR A 268 13.52 -13.82 12.18
CA TYR A 268 12.98 -12.46 12.12
C TYR A 268 14.08 -11.40 12.15
N LEU A 269 15.23 -11.71 12.74
CA LEU A 269 16.37 -10.80 12.80
C LEU A 269 17.02 -10.58 11.43
N TYR A 270 16.86 -11.51 10.48
CA TYR A 270 17.40 -11.36 9.13
C TYR A 270 16.74 -10.23 8.32
N VAL A 271 15.66 -9.65 8.81
CA VAL A 271 15.08 -8.44 8.21
C VAL A 271 16.08 -7.28 8.22
N ILE A 272 16.95 -7.22 9.24
CA ILE A 272 17.96 -6.14 9.39
C ILE A 272 19.00 -6.18 8.25
N PRO A 273 19.73 -7.30 8.03
CA PRO A 273 20.69 -7.36 6.93
C PRO A 273 20.03 -7.18 5.56
N VAL A 274 18.79 -7.67 5.35
CA VAL A 274 18.06 -7.46 4.12
C VAL A 274 17.75 -5.98 3.91
N ALA A 275 17.30 -5.28 4.94
CA ALA A 275 17.08 -3.84 4.89
C ALA A 275 18.37 -3.07 4.58
N LEU A 276 19.48 -3.43 5.22
CA LEU A 276 20.79 -2.82 4.97
C LEU A 276 21.28 -3.06 3.53
N CYS A 277 21.15 -4.29 3.02
CA CYS A 277 21.48 -4.59 1.62
C CYS A 277 20.65 -3.77 0.64
N THR A 278 19.35 -3.62 0.89
CA THR A 278 18.51 -2.81 0.00
C THR A 278 18.86 -1.33 0.06
N VAL A 279 19.20 -0.79 1.22
CA VAL A 279 19.69 0.58 1.37
C VAL A 279 21.02 0.75 0.60
N SER A 280 21.96 -0.20 0.69
CA SER A 280 23.24 -0.15 -0.01
C SER A 280 23.07 -0.15 -1.54
N VAL A 281 22.09 -0.88 -2.08
CA VAL A 281 21.80 -0.86 -3.53
C VAL A 281 21.36 0.52 -3.99
N PHE A 282 20.48 1.20 -3.24
CA PHE A 282 20.02 2.55 -3.58
C PHE A 282 21.07 3.65 -3.27
N ALA A 283 22.09 3.32 -2.49
CA ALA A 283 23.23 4.19 -2.22
C ALA A 283 24.29 4.16 -3.35
N HIS A 284 24.19 3.20 -4.28
CA HIS A 284 25.14 3.11 -5.38
C HIS A 284 25.10 4.37 -6.26
N PRO A 285 26.25 5.00 -6.57
CA PRO A 285 26.30 6.31 -7.27
C PRO A 285 25.49 6.34 -8.56
N GLU A 286 25.65 5.34 -9.43
CA GLU A 286 24.94 5.29 -10.70
C GLU A 286 23.41 5.31 -10.54
N ILE A 287 22.87 4.55 -9.58
CA ILE A 287 21.43 4.51 -9.29
C ILE A 287 20.97 5.82 -8.66
N SER A 288 21.79 6.37 -7.75
CA SER A 288 21.48 7.62 -7.07
C SER A 288 21.44 8.79 -8.06
N ASP A 289 22.40 8.88 -8.96
CA ASP A 289 22.49 9.98 -9.95
C ASP A 289 21.33 9.95 -10.95
N GLU A 290 20.96 8.79 -11.46
CA GLU A 290 19.78 8.66 -12.32
C GLU A 290 18.48 9.05 -11.60
N LEU A 291 18.32 8.65 -10.35
CA LEU A 291 17.17 9.03 -9.54
C LEU A 291 17.16 10.53 -9.19
N ASN A 292 18.35 11.13 -8.99
CA ASN A 292 18.48 12.56 -8.71
C ASN A 292 18.13 13.40 -9.94
N LYS A 293 18.47 12.98 -11.16
CA LYS A 293 18.03 13.63 -12.40
C LYS A 293 16.51 13.71 -12.49
N VAL A 294 15.81 12.61 -12.15
CA VAL A 294 14.34 12.59 -12.11
C VAL A 294 13.78 13.44 -10.96
N SER A 295 14.48 13.44 -9.81
CA SER A 295 14.07 14.20 -8.62
C SER A 295 14.16 15.72 -8.81
N SER A 296 15.12 16.21 -9.61
CA SER A 296 15.36 17.64 -9.85
C SER A 296 14.29 18.32 -10.73
N VAL A 297 13.36 17.55 -11.31
CA VAL A 297 12.25 18.09 -12.11
C VAL A 297 11.27 18.84 -11.22
N ASP A 298 11.22 20.18 -11.33
CA ASP A 298 10.35 21.03 -10.51
C ASP A 298 9.12 21.54 -11.28
N LEU A 299 8.03 21.77 -10.56
CA LEU A 299 6.75 22.26 -11.10
C LEU A 299 6.76 23.78 -11.35
N SER A 300 7.69 24.51 -10.75
CA SER A 300 7.83 25.97 -10.94
C SER A 300 7.91 26.35 -12.41
N ASN A 301 8.53 25.49 -13.23
CA ASN A 301 8.64 25.68 -14.69
C ASN A 301 7.29 25.53 -15.42
N LEU A 302 6.30 24.86 -14.85
CA LEU A 302 4.96 24.70 -15.46
C LEU A 302 4.14 25.99 -15.40
N THR A 303 4.16 26.68 -14.27
CA THR A 303 3.47 27.97 -14.10
C THR A 303 4.04 29.04 -15.00
N ALA A 304 5.36 29.04 -15.21
CA ALA A 304 6.02 29.94 -16.16
C ALA A 304 5.62 29.66 -17.63
N MET A 305 5.46 28.38 -18.01
CA MET A 305 5.04 28.02 -19.37
C MET A 305 3.56 28.34 -19.66
N ILE A 306 2.66 28.16 -18.67
CA ILE A 306 1.24 28.53 -18.83
C ILE A 306 1.12 30.06 -18.94
N GLY A 307 1.81 30.80 -18.07
CA GLY A 307 1.82 32.26 -18.10
C GLY A 307 2.46 32.86 -19.42
N SER A 308 3.47 32.19 -19.96
CA SER A 308 4.07 32.62 -21.26
C SER A 308 3.18 32.30 -22.45
N SER A 309 2.39 31.23 -22.38
CA SER A 309 1.41 30.88 -23.43
C SER A 309 0.26 31.87 -23.50
N GLU A 310 -0.24 32.36 -22.35
CA GLU A 310 -1.27 33.40 -22.30
C GLU A 310 -0.75 34.75 -22.85
N ASN A 311 0.48 35.14 -22.47
CA ASN A 311 1.08 36.37 -22.97
C ASN A 311 1.33 36.31 -24.47
N THR A 312 1.73 35.16 -25.02
CA THR A 312 1.96 35.02 -26.47
C THR A 312 0.66 35.06 -27.26
N ALA A 313 -0.44 34.52 -26.71
CA ALA A 313 -1.76 34.62 -27.33
C ALA A 313 -2.29 36.07 -27.31
N THR A 314 -2.07 36.79 -26.22
CA THR A 314 -2.47 38.21 -26.09
C THR A 314 -1.65 39.12 -27.04
N ILE A 315 -0.36 38.89 -27.20
CA ILE A 315 0.49 39.66 -28.11
C ILE A 315 0.12 39.35 -29.57
N LYS A 316 -0.21 38.13 -29.97
CA LYS A 316 -0.70 37.81 -31.30
C LYS A 316 -2.03 38.49 -31.60
N ASN A 317 -2.95 38.56 -30.66
CA ASN A 317 -4.22 39.25 -30.83
C ASN A 317 -4.05 40.79 -30.95
N LEU A 318 -3.10 41.38 -30.23
CA LEU A 318 -2.76 42.81 -30.33
C LEU A 318 -2.10 43.14 -31.67
N SER A 319 -1.23 42.27 -32.21
CA SER A 319 -0.60 42.48 -33.52
C SER A 319 -1.57 42.36 -34.69
N LEU A 320 -2.65 41.56 -34.54
CA LEU A 320 -3.71 41.44 -35.55
C LEU A 320 -4.66 42.66 -35.58
N ILE A 321 -4.80 43.40 -34.48
CA ILE A 321 -5.63 44.59 -34.41
C ILE A 321 -4.95 45.79 -35.07
N HIS A 322 -3.61 45.83 -35.17
CA HIS A 322 -2.85 46.95 -35.75
C HIS A 322 -2.65 46.89 -37.30
N ILE A 323 -3.12 45.83 -37.96
CA ILE A 323 -2.94 45.65 -39.43
C ILE A 323 -4.19 46.08 -40.23
N SER A 324 -5.26 46.56 -39.59
CA SER A 324 -6.53 46.85 -40.26
C SER A 324 -6.94 48.34 -40.35
N GLU A 325 -5.98 49.30 -40.31
CA GLU A 325 -6.29 50.68 -40.69
C GLU A 325 -5.84 50.97 -42.14
N PRO A 326 -6.75 51.19 -43.08
CA PRO A 326 -6.38 51.68 -44.43
C PRO A 326 -6.13 53.16 -44.37
N THR A 327 -4.90 53.60 -44.72
CA THR A 327 -4.55 54.99 -45.03
C THR A 327 -5.39 55.45 -46.22
N ARG A 328 -6.38 56.28 -45.98
CA ARG A 328 -7.04 57.11 -46.98
C ARG A 328 -6.13 58.32 -47.22
N GLN A 329 -5.35 58.31 -48.24
CA GLN A 329 -4.82 59.52 -48.82
C GLN A 329 -5.91 60.21 -49.68
N ALA A 330 -6.31 61.38 -49.25
CA ALA A 330 -7.09 62.28 -50.10
C ALA A 330 -6.16 63.00 -51.08
N GLU A 331 -6.43 62.80 -52.31
CA GLU A 331 -5.96 63.75 -53.40
C GLU A 331 -6.81 65.02 -53.37
N ILE A 332 -6.17 66.17 -53.28
CA ILE A 332 -6.39 67.35 -54.18
C ILE A 332 -5.14 68.21 -54.12
#